data_b6f402d3380f138f1baea406be41d63d
#
_entry.id   b6f402d3380f138f1baea406be41d63d
#
_cell.length_a   1.000
_cell.length_b   1.000
_cell.length_c   1.000
_cell.angle_alpha   90.00
_cell.angle_beta   90.00
_cell.angle_gamma   90.00
#
_symmetry.space_group_name_H-M   'P 1'
#
loop_
_entity.id
_entity.type
_entity.pdbx_description
1 polymer ?
#
loop_
_entity_poly.entity_id
_entity_poly.type
_entity_poly.pdbx_seq_one_letter_code
_entity_poly.pdbx_strand_id
1 'polypeptide(L)'
;MKIRTILLFFILLLSFFTNINADRRYFGWSYTAYTLPQNALELEVWNTWSIGKEMGYYYQFQPRFEFEYGVLDRLTASLYFNFDQVITQSNSFQSKSFTFNSTSLEFRYRFTEQNKIFIDPALYFEFAYGGDELEYEAKMLLSRRIDNLIIVLNINGEIEREIIESETESKFEVTAGAMYEIIPSLAVGLEYRNHREYEEIYEVEEYQASFLGPTVNIQTNSFYLTLSFLPQISGSPVTSGNLELLGHEKYEFRTILGIDL
;
A
#
# COMPACT_ATOMS: atom_id res chain seq x y z
N MET A 1 -34.43 -3.39 -21.86
CA MET A 1 -33.43 -3.96 -22.79
C MET A 1 -31.97 -3.59 -22.43
N LYS A 2 -31.69 -2.39 -21.92
CA LYS A 2 -30.30 -1.94 -21.62
C LYS A 2 -29.60 -2.64 -20.44
N ILE A 3 -30.29 -2.96 -19.35
CA ILE A 3 -29.69 -3.58 -18.14
C ILE A 3 -29.27 -5.04 -18.39
N ARG A 4 -30.07 -5.82 -19.13
CA ARG A 4 -29.73 -7.20 -19.49
C ARG A 4 -28.51 -7.30 -20.42
N THR A 5 -28.32 -6.33 -21.29
CA THR A 5 -27.17 -6.28 -22.21
C THR A 5 -25.89 -5.93 -21.46
N ILE A 6 -25.96 -5.02 -20.47
CA ILE A 6 -24.83 -4.66 -19.59
C ILE A 6 -24.44 -5.86 -18.71
N LEU A 7 -25.43 -6.55 -18.14
CA LEU A 7 -25.19 -7.76 -17.34
C LEU A 7 -24.56 -8.91 -18.16
N LEU A 8 -25.02 -9.11 -19.39
CA LEU A 8 -24.43 -10.09 -20.33
C LEU A 8 -23.01 -9.73 -20.76
N PHE A 9 -22.72 -8.44 -20.93
CA PHE A 9 -21.37 -7.96 -21.24
C PHE A 9 -20.42 -8.16 -20.06
N PHE A 10 -20.89 -7.92 -18.84
CA PHE A 10 -20.15 -8.21 -17.59
C PHE A 10 -19.92 -9.71 -17.39
N ILE A 11 -20.92 -10.55 -17.67
CA ILE A 11 -20.81 -12.02 -17.57
C ILE A 11 -19.88 -12.57 -18.68
N LEU A 12 -19.87 -11.98 -19.85
CA LEU A 12 -18.96 -12.36 -20.94
C LEU A 12 -17.49 -11.95 -20.64
N LEU A 13 -17.27 -10.81 -19.99
CA LEU A 13 -15.94 -10.40 -19.50
C LEU A 13 -15.41 -11.38 -18.43
N LEU A 14 -16.26 -11.93 -17.59
CA LEU A 14 -15.90 -12.89 -16.55
C LEU A 14 -15.55 -14.30 -17.07
N SER A 15 -15.75 -14.60 -18.36
CA SER A 15 -15.56 -15.96 -18.94
C SER A 15 -14.20 -16.17 -19.62
N PHE A 16 -13.31 -15.18 -19.66
CA PHE A 16 -11.98 -15.27 -20.28
C PHE A 16 -10.82 -15.52 -19.30
N PHE A 17 -11.12 -15.90 -18.05
CA PHE A 17 -10.07 -16.12 -17.05
C PHE A 17 -9.28 -17.40 -17.35
N THR A 18 -8.10 -17.25 -17.89
CA THR A 18 -7.03 -18.27 -17.83
C THR A 18 -6.45 -18.22 -16.41
N ASN A 19 -6.09 -19.39 -15.85
CA ASN A 19 -5.40 -19.48 -14.55
C ASN A 19 -4.01 -18.82 -14.66
N ILE A 20 -3.93 -17.51 -14.56
CA ILE A 20 -2.70 -16.76 -14.39
C ILE A 20 -2.60 -16.55 -12.88
N ASN A 21 -1.50 -17.02 -12.27
CA ASN A 21 -1.23 -16.70 -10.88
C ASN A 21 -0.84 -15.22 -10.82
N ALA A 22 -1.76 -14.38 -10.34
CA ALA A 22 -1.49 -12.98 -10.07
C ALA A 22 -0.37 -12.79 -9.06
N ASP A 23 0.26 -11.62 -9.06
CA ASP A 23 1.14 -11.19 -7.99
C ASP A 23 0.30 -11.03 -6.71
N ARG A 24 0.54 -11.89 -5.74
CA ARG A 24 -0.24 -11.92 -4.50
C ARG A 24 0.32 -10.91 -3.51
N ARG A 25 -0.49 -9.94 -3.10
CA ARG A 25 -0.19 -9.03 -1.99
C ARG A 25 -0.36 -9.74 -0.66
N TYR A 26 0.74 -10.14 -0.05
CA TYR A 26 0.72 -10.81 1.26
C TYR A 26 0.55 -9.85 2.44
N PHE A 27 0.96 -8.60 2.29
CA PHE A 27 1.06 -7.59 3.34
C PHE A 27 0.29 -6.32 2.98
N GLY A 28 -0.05 -5.54 4.00
CA GLY A 28 -0.75 -4.27 3.80
C GLY A 28 0.16 -3.13 3.35
N TRP A 29 1.37 -3.04 3.89
CA TRP A 29 2.34 -1.97 3.61
C TRP A 29 3.59 -2.48 2.91
N SER A 30 4.02 -3.70 3.24
CA SER A 30 5.22 -4.30 2.63
C SER A 30 4.90 -4.94 1.29
N TYR A 31 5.85 -4.85 0.39
CA TYR A 31 5.80 -5.46 -0.94
C TYR A 31 6.73 -6.65 -1.02
N THR A 32 6.35 -7.67 -1.75
CA THR A 32 7.28 -8.68 -2.25
C THR A 32 8.04 -8.13 -3.46
N ALA A 33 9.13 -8.79 -3.85
CA ALA A 33 9.86 -8.47 -5.08
C ALA A 33 9.22 -9.09 -6.34
N TYR A 34 7.96 -9.55 -6.26
CA TYR A 34 7.31 -10.22 -7.37
C TYR A 34 6.66 -9.20 -8.32
N THR A 35 6.44 -9.64 -9.56
CA THR A 35 5.84 -8.85 -10.65
C THR A 35 4.80 -9.72 -11.34
N LEU A 36 3.78 -9.10 -11.90
CA LEU A 36 2.79 -9.80 -12.73
C LEU A 36 3.46 -10.46 -13.95
N PRO A 37 3.01 -11.66 -14.35
CA PRO A 37 3.40 -12.26 -15.63
C PRO A 37 3.07 -11.35 -16.81
N GLN A 38 3.83 -11.45 -17.89
CA GLN A 38 3.57 -10.65 -19.09
C GLN A 38 2.13 -10.82 -19.59
N ASN A 39 1.47 -9.71 -19.90
CA ASN A 39 0.07 -9.59 -20.34
C ASN A 39 -0.99 -9.93 -19.28
N ALA A 40 -0.61 -10.21 -18.03
CA ALA A 40 -1.56 -10.29 -16.94
C ALA A 40 -2.08 -8.89 -16.60
N LEU A 41 -3.36 -8.82 -16.22
CA LEU A 41 -4.03 -7.61 -15.77
C LEU A 41 -4.72 -7.90 -14.44
N GLU A 42 -4.53 -7.03 -13.46
CA GLU A 42 -5.14 -7.14 -12.14
C GLU A 42 -5.77 -5.80 -11.73
N LEU A 43 -6.88 -5.88 -11.01
CA LEU A 43 -7.49 -4.75 -10.31
C LEU A 43 -7.34 -4.96 -8.81
N GLU A 44 -6.67 -4.02 -8.14
CA GLU A 44 -6.65 -3.94 -6.69
C GLU A 44 -7.56 -2.83 -6.18
N VAL A 45 -8.31 -3.13 -5.12
CA VAL A 45 -9.10 -2.15 -4.36
C VAL A 45 -8.56 -2.09 -2.95
N TRP A 46 -7.95 -0.97 -2.62
CA TRP A 46 -7.35 -0.70 -1.32
C TRP A 46 -8.27 0.15 -0.49
N ASN A 47 -8.34 -0.15 0.79
CA ASN A 47 -8.99 0.70 1.77
C ASN A 47 -8.06 0.83 2.96
N THR A 48 -7.64 2.04 3.27
CA THR A 48 -6.82 2.36 4.44
C THR A 48 -7.61 3.22 5.40
N TRP A 49 -7.57 2.87 6.67
CA TRP A 49 -8.15 3.64 7.77
C TRP A 49 -7.06 4.01 8.75
N SER A 50 -6.98 5.30 9.06
CA SER A 50 -6.10 5.87 10.07
C SER A 50 -6.94 6.45 11.19
N ILE A 51 -6.69 6.05 12.44
CA ILE A 51 -7.57 6.33 13.56
C ILE A 51 -6.79 6.80 14.79
N GLY A 52 -7.21 7.94 15.35
CA GLY A 52 -6.76 8.45 16.65
C GLY A 52 -5.47 9.25 16.56
N LYS A 53 -5.59 10.58 16.66
CA LYS A 53 -4.51 11.53 16.89
C LYS A 53 -4.71 12.24 18.23
N GLU A 54 -3.72 12.98 18.72
CA GLU A 54 -3.77 13.63 20.05
C GLU A 54 -4.87 14.67 20.17
N MET A 55 -5.20 15.38 19.11
CA MET A 55 -6.15 16.49 19.11
C MET A 55 -7.63 16.08 19.14
N GLY A 56 -7.97 14.90 19.63
CA GLY A 56 -9.35 14.44 19.80
C GLY A 56 -9.76 13.33 18.83
N TYR A 57 -11.01 13.36 18.36
CA TYR A 57 -11.46 12.37 17.39
C TYR A 57 -10.79 12.63 16.02
N TYR A 58 -10.08 11.62 15.51
CA TYR A 58 -9.49 11.60 14.21
C TYR A 58 -9.82 10.29 13.50
N TYR A 59 -10.31 10.39 12.28
CA TYR A 59 -10.59 9.30 11.39
C TYR A 59 -10.28 9.74 9.97
N GLN A 60 -9.44 8.98 9.29
CA GLN A 60 -9.16 9.15 7.87
C GLN A 60 -9.47 7.85 7.13
N PHE A 61 -10.07 7.99 5.96
CA PHE A 61 -10.36 6.88 5.06
C PHE A 61 -9.80 7.18 3.68
N GLN A 62 -8.88 6.34 3.21
CA GLN A 62 -8.15 6.50 1.97
C GLN A 62 -8.36 5.27 1.08
N PRO A 63 -9.42 5.24 0.26
CA PRO A 63 -9.57 4.22 -0.76
C PRO A 63 -8.72 4.52 -1.99
N ARG A 64 -8.20 3.45 -2.59
CA ARG A 64 -7.38 3.49 -3.81
C ARG A 64 -7.86 2.40 -4.76
N PHE A 65 -7.93 2.71 -6.05
CA PHE A 65 -8.12 1.74 -7.12
C PHE A 65 -6.85 1.68 -7.93
N GLU A 66 -6.32 0.49 -8.11
CA GLU A 66 -5.08 0.23 -8.82
C GLU A 66 -5.34 -0.75 -9.96
N PHE A 67 -4.88 -0.39 -11.15
CA PHE A 67 -4.84 -1.29 -12.31
C PHE A 67 -3.39 -1.67 -12.57
N GLU A 68 -3.03 -2.92 -12.32
CA GLU A 68 -1.70 -3.47 -12.57
C GLU A 68 -1.65 -4.21 -13.90
N TYR A 69 -0.60 -3.99 -14.70
CA TYR A 69 -0.35 -4.67 -15.95
C TYR A 69 1.07 -5.22 -16.04
N GLY A 70 1.20 -6.51 -16.33
CA GLY A 70 2.48 -7.16 -16.61
C GLY A 70 3.00 -6.76 -17.99
N VAL A 71 3.85 -5.75 -18.06
CA VAL A 71 4.47 -5.28 -19.30
C VAL A 71 5.44 -6.33 -19.84
N LEU A 72 6.25 -6.90 -18.96
CA LEU A 72 7.17 -8.03 -19.18
C LEU A 72 7.10 -8.91 -17.93
N ASP A 73 7.58 -10.16 -18.00
CA ASP A 73 7.65 -11.06 -16.83
C ASP A 73 8.38 -10.47 -15.62
N ARG A 74 9.19 -9.42 -15.83
CA ARG A 74 9.98 -8.74 -14.78
C ARG A 74 9.62 -7.28 -14.60
N LEU A 75 8.60 -6.78 -15.29
CA LEU A 75 8.20 -5.38 -15.23
C LEU A 75 6.68 -5.29 -15.15
N THR A 76 6.17 -4.83 -14.04
CA THR A 76 4.78 -4.41 -13.84
C THR A 76 4.69 -2.89 -13.93
N ALA A 77 3.65 -2.38 -14.57
CA ALA A 77 3.26 -0.99 -14.54
C ALA A 77 1.84 -0.88 -13.95
N SER A 78 1.62 0.09 -13.06
CA SER A 78 0.33 0.29 -12.41
C SER A 78 -0.15 1.73 -12.54
N LEU A 79 -1.47 1.89 -12.60
CA LEU A 79 -2.17 3.17 -12.60
C LEU A 79 -3.11 3.24 -11.40
N TYR A 80 -2.96 4.29 -10.58
CA TYR A 80 -3.76 4.49 -9.37
C TYR A 80 -4.74 5.66 -9.48
N PHE A 81 -5.87 5.51 -8.80
CA PHE A 81 -6.81 6.58 -8.50
C PHE A 81 -7.00 6.64 -6.98
N ASN A 82 -6.48 7.69 -6.37
CA ASN A 82 -6.45 7.87 -4.93
C ASN A 82 -7.57 8.79 -4.47
N PHE A 83 -8.21 8.44 -3.36
CA PHE A 83 -9.27 9.23 -2.74
C PHE A 83 -8.98 9.42 -1.25
N ASP A 84 -9.55 10.47 -0.67
CA ASP A 84 -9.36 10.78 0.74
C ASP A 84 -10.63 11.33 1.38
N GLN A 85 -10.84 10.98 2.65
CA GLN A 85 -11.84 11.56 3.52
C GLN A 85 -11.28 11.67 4.94
N VAL A 86 -11.28 12.87 5.51
CA VAL A 86 -10.85 13.12 6.88
C VAL A 86 -12.02 13.62 7.73
N ILE A 87 -12.18 13.05 8.91
CA ILE A 87 -13.17 13.48 9.91
C ILE A 87 -12.42 13.77 11.21
N THR A 88 -12.49 15.03 11.68
CA THR A 88 -11.84 15.46 12.90
C THR A 88 -12.85 16.15 13.83
N GLN A 89 -12.64 16.03 15.14
CA GLN A 89 -13.39 16.75 16.15
C GLN A 89 -12.43 17.24 17.24
N SER A 90 -12.18 18.55 17.26
CA SER A 90 -11.46 19.24 18.34
C SER A 90 -12.46 20.02 19.22
N ASN A 91 -12.89 21.21 18.76
CA ASN A 91 -13.91 22.02 19.45
C ASN A 91 -15.24 22.03 18.68
N SER A 92 -15.23 21.72 17.42
CA SER A 92 -16.38 21.54 16.55
C SER A 92 -16.11 20.38 15.60
N PHE A 93 -17.18 19.67 15.24
CA PHE A 93 -17.06 18.57 14.30
C PHE A 93 -16.71 19.13 12.92
N GLN A 94 -15.59 18.68 12.36
CA GLN A 94 -15.16 19.01 10.99
C GLN A 94 -15.09 17.73 10.17
N SER A 95 -15.74 17.72 9.02
CA SER A 95 -15.67 16.60 8.08
C SER A 95 -15.27 17.13 6.73
N LYS A 96 -14.12 16.69 6.23
CA LYS A 96 -13.77 16.86 4.82
C LYS A 96 -14.60 15.86 4.01
N SER A 97 -15.23 16.34 2.94
CA SER A 97 -15.97 15.45 2.04
C SER A 97 -15.02 14.45 1.38
N PHE A 98 -15.55 13.30 1.00
CA PHE A 98 -14.85 12.33 0.17
C PHE A 98 -14.45 12.99 -1.16
N THR A 99 -13.15 13.03 -1.45
CA THR A 99 -12.60 13.72 -2.62
C THR A 99 -11.59 12.81 -3.35
N PHE A 100 -11.53 13.00 -4.65
CA PHE A 100 -10.40 12.50 -5.43
C PHE A 100 -9.14 13.29 -5.00
N ASN A 101 -8.06 12.57 -4.70
CA ASN A 101 -6.80 13.15 -4.23
C ASN A 101 -5.77 13.25 -5.35
N SER A 102 -5.41 12.13 -5.96
CA SER A 102 -4.35 12.07 -6.95
C SER A 102 -4.50 10.89 -7.91
N THR A 103 -3.73 10.94 -8.99
CA THR A 103 -3.47 9.80 -9.86
C THR A 103 -1.99 9.50 -9.80
N SER A 104 -1.63 8.20 -9.69
CA SER A 104 -0.23 7.77 -9.66
C SER A 104 0.07 6.79 -10.79
N LEU A 105 1.32 6.79 -11.23
CA LEU A 105 1.89 5.83 -12.16
C LEU A 105 3.07 5.14 -11.49
N GLU A 106 3.00 3.81 -11.38
CA GLU A 106 4.02 2.95 -10.77
C GLU A 106 4.75 2.12 -11.83
N PHE A 107 6.02 1.83 -11.56
CA PHE A 107 6.81 0.82 -12.24
C PHE A 107 7.55 -0.02 -11.22
N ARG A 108 7.38 -1.35 -11.29
CA ARG A 108 8.08 -2.33 -10.45
C ARG A 108 8.90 -3.27 -11.33
N TYR A 109 10.22 -3.31 -11.08
CA TYR A 109 11.14 -4.15 -11.83
C TYR A 109 11.88 -5.13 -10.92
N ARG A 110 11.69 -6.44 -11.13
CA ARG A 110 12.45 -7.49 -10.44
C ARG A 110 13.73 -7.84 -11.18
N PHE A 111 14.83 -7.97 -10.48
CA PHE A 111 16.13 -8.28 -11.08
C PHE A 111 16.32 -9.75 -11.40
N THR A 112 15.70 -10.64 -10.61
CA THR A 112 15.90 -12.10 -10.73
C THR A 112 14.56 -12.83 -10.68
N GLU A 113 14.55 -14.09 -11.12
CA GLU A 113 13.46 -14.99 -10.81
C GLU A 113 13.44 -15.33 -9.32
N GLN A 114 12.25 -15.64 -8.81
CA GLN A 114 12.04 -15.99 -7.40
C GLN A 114 13.00 -17.10 -6.95
N ASN A 115 13.66 -16.87 -5.81
CA ASN A 115 14.58 -17.83 -5.19
C ASN A 115 15.81 -18.24 -6.03
N LYS A 116 16.15 -17.52 -7.09
CA LYS A 116 17.36 -17.76 -7.88
C LYS A 116 18.63 -17.37 -7.14
N ILE A 117 18.55 -16.36 -6.29
CA ILE A 117 19.64 -15.89 -5.42
C ILE A 117 19.17 -15.89 -3.99
N PHE A 118 20.05 -15.59 -3.04
CA PHE A 118 19.73 -15.64 -1.61
C PHE A 118 18.59 -14.70 -1.19
N ILE A 119 18.49 -13.53 -1.80
CA ILE A 119 17.40 -12.54 -1.60
C ILE A 119 16.93 -12.11 -2.97
N ASP A 120 15.62 -12.07 -3.19
CA ASP A 120 15.01 -11.59 -4.42
C ASP A 120 14.85 -10.07 -4.36
N PRO A 121 15.61 -9.28 -5.17
CA PRO A 121 15.52 -7.83 -5.17
C PRO A 121 14.61 -7.32 -6.29
N ALA A 122 13.88 -6.23 -6.00
CA ALA A 122 13.19 -5.43 -6.99
C ALA A 122 13.34 -3.93 -6.67
N LEU A 123 13.14 -3.10 -7.68
CA LEU A 123 12.99 -1.65 -7.56
C LEU A 123 11.56 -1.27 -7.90
N TYR A 124 11.08 -0.26 -7.20
CA TYR A 124 9.77 0.35 -7.36
C TYR A 124 9.96 1.86 -7.51
N PHE A 125 9.23 2.45 -8.45
CA PHE A 125 9.14 3.88 -8.62
C PHE A 125 7.70 4.26 -8.83
N GLU A 126 7.23 5.27 -8.12
CA GLU A 126 5.91 5.86 -8.30
C GLU A 126 6.06 7.38 -8.51
N PHE A 127 5.21 7.90 -9.37
CA PHE A 127 5.00 9.31 -9.57
C PHE A 127 3.53 9.59 -9.39
N ALA A 128 3.17 10.48 -8.46
CA ALA A 128 1.80 10.92 -8.25
C ALA A 128 1.63 12.40 -8.58
N TYR A 129 0.43 12.73 -9.07
CA TYR A 129 -0.01 14.10 -9.31
C TYR A 129 -1.43 14.26 -8.81
N GLY A 130 -1.64 15.22 -7.91
CA GLY A 130 -2.95 15.54 -7.36
C GLY A 130 -3.09 17.01 -7.02
N GLY A 131 -3.93 17.72 -7.77
CA GLY A 131 -4.19 19.13 -7.53
C GLY A 131 -2.92 19.99 -7.64
N ASP A 132 -2.38 20.37 -6.49
CA ASP A 132 -1.21 21.25 -6.40
C ASP A 132 0.06 20.51 -5.95
N GLU A 133 0.01 19.18 -5.86
CA GLU A 133 1.06 18.36 -5.30
C GLU A 133 1.65 17.39 -6.33
N LEU A 134 2.98 17.25 -6.29
CA LEU A 134 3.78 16.25 -7.00
C LEU A 134 4.47 15.35 -5.99
N GLU A 135 4.31 14.04 -6.13
CA GLU A 135 4.96 13.04 -5.29
C GLU A 135 5.87 12.14 -6.13
N TYR A 136 7.05 11.85 -5.61
CA TYR A 136 8.03 10.94 -6.18
C TYR A 136 8.43 9.93 -5.11
N GLU A 137 8.15 8.67 -5.36
CA GLU A 137 8.46 7.58 -4.44
C GLU A 137 9.41 6.58 -5.08
N ALA A 138 10.41 6.10 -4.32
CA ALA A 138 11.31 5.03 -4.73
C ALA A 138 11.48 4.01 -3.61
N LYS A 139 11.28 2.71 -3.93
CA LYS A 139 11.46 1.63 -2.95
C LYS A 139 12.48 0.61 -3.45
N MET A 140 13.31 0.14 -2.52
CA MET A 140 14.06 -1.10 -2.66
C MET A 140 13.27 -2.22 -1.98
N LEU A 141 12.86 -3.21 -2.75
CA LEU A 141 12.09 -4.35 -2.28
C LEU A 141 13.00 -5.56 -2.21
N LEU A 142 13.05 -6.18 -1.03
CA LEU A 142 13.82 -7.39 -0.77
C LEU A 142 12.87 -8.46 -0.25
N SER A 143 12.81 -9.61 -0.87
CA SER A 143 11.99 -10.71 -0.42
C SER A 143 12.70 -12.05 -0.47
N ARG A 144 12.23 -12.97 0.34
CA ARG A 144 12.68 -14.35 0.34
C ARG A 144 11.53 -15.28 0.68
N ARG A 145 11.34 -16.31 -0.14
CA ARG A 145 10.45 -17.42 0.18
C ARG A 145 11.26 -18.65 0.57
N ILE A 146 10.94 -19.23 1.72
CA ILE A 146 11.51 -20.48 2.24
C ILE A 146 10.32 -21.40 2.54
N ASP A 147 10.07 -22.34 1.65
CA ASP A 147 8.87 -23.19 1.69
C ASP A 147 7.59 -22.36 1.84
N ASN A 148 6.90 -22.47 2.97
CA ASN A 148 5.66 -21.73 3.28
C ASN A 148 5.91 -20.38 3.96
N LEU A 149 7.16 -20.02 4.27
CA LEU A 149 7.50 -18.77 4.92
C LEU A 149 7.93 -17.73 3.87
N ILE A 150 7.32 -16.55 3.91
CA ILE A 150 7.68 -15.41 3.09
C ILE A 150 8.17 -14.31 4.01
N ILE A 151 9.35 -13.77 3.72
CA ILE A 151 9.98 -12.69 4.48
C ILE A 151 10.22 -11.53 3.53
N VAL A 152 9.92 -10.32 3.95
CA VAL A 152 10.11 -9.09 3.19
C VAL A 152 10.80 -8.02 4.02
N LEU A 153 11.58 -7.17 3.35
CA LEU A 153 12.12 -5.92 3.86
C LEU A 153 12.06 -4.90 2.73
N ASN A 154 11.41 -3.76 2.98
CA ASN A 154 11.41 -2.66 2.03
C ASN A 154 12.04 -1.42 2.67
N ILE A 155 12.74 -0.64 1.85
CA ILE A 155 13.29 0.66 2.20
C ILE A 155 12.74 1.64 1.19
N ASN A 156 12.04 2.65 1.67
CA ASN A 156 11.33 3.63 0.87
C ASN A 156 11.83 5.04 1.16
N GLY A 157 11.94 5.84 0.10
CA GLY A 157 12.11 7.28 0.17
C GLY A 157 11.09 7.97 -0.73
N GLU A 158 10.46 9.00 -0.20
CA GLU A 158 9.40 9.77 -0.84
C GLU A 158 9.71 11.26 -0.73
N ILE A 159 9.41 12.02 -1.78
CA ILE A 159 9.51 13.48 -1.81
C ILE A 159 8.18 14.00 -2.34
N GLU A 160 7.52 14.82 -1.54
CA GLU A 160 6.31 15.55 -1.89
C GLU A 160 6.65 17.01 -2.11
N ARG A 161 6.12 17.60 -3.16
CA ARG A 161 6.33 19.00 -3.47
C ARG A 161 5.01 19.70 -3.77
N GLU A 162 4.67 20.69 -2.96
CA GLU A 162 3.59 21.61 -3.25
C GLU A 162 4.03 22.63 -4.31
N ILE A 163 3.26 22.72 -5.41
CA ILE A 163 3.61 23.55 -6.57
C ILE A 163 3.39 25.02 -6.27
N ILE A 164 2.30 25.36 -5.57
CA ILE A 164 1.88 26.75 -5.33
C ILE A 164 2.71 27.37 -4.21
N GLU A 165 2.81 26.70 -3.07
CA GLU A 165 3.52 27.23 -1.88
C GLU A 165 5.02 27.00 -1.97
N SER A 166 5.46 26.14 -2.90
CA SER A 166 6.87 25.73 -3.10
C SER A 166 7.48 25.07 -1.86
N GLU A 167 6.65 24.48 -1.02
CA GLU A 167 7.07 23.67 0.11
C GLU A 167 7.44 22.27 -0.37
N THR A 168 8.41 21.69 0.31
CA THR A 168 8.86 20.31 0.04
C THR A 168 8.90 19.56 1.35
N GLU A 169 8.28 18.41 1.36
CA GLU A 169 8.36 17.44 2.45
C GLU A 169 8.99 16.16 1.95
N SER A 170 9.57 15.38 2.84
CA SER A 170 10.05 14.06 2.48
C SER A 170 9.75 13.03 3.55
N LYS A 171 9.58 11.79 3.12
CA LYS A 171 9.29 10.67 4.01
C LYS A 171 10.29 9.55 3.81
N PHE A 172 10.68 8.93 4.90
CA PHE A 172 11.52 7.74 4.88
C PHE A 172 10.80 6.62 5.62
N GLU A 173 10.64 5.49 4.95
CA GLU A 173 9.92 4.37 5.52
C GLU A 173 10.72 3.06 5.41
N VAL A 174 10.68 2.28 6.47
CA VAL A 174 11.15 0.90 6.48
C VAL A 174 10.01 0.00 6.87
N THR A 175 9.67 -0.96 6.01
CA THR A 175 8.71 -2.00 6.34
C THR A 175 9.37 -3.37 6.32
N ALA A 176 8.91 -4.25 7.19
CA ALA A 176 9.35 -5.64 7.23
C ALA A 176 8.16 -6.55 7.56
N GLY A 177 8.14 -7.74 6.99
CA GLY A 177 7.05 -8.68 7.23
C GLY A 177 7.52 -10.11 7.18
N ALA A 178 6.80 -10.96 7.93
CA ALA A 178 6.94 -12.40 7.88
C ALA A 178 5.54 -13.04 7.80
N MET A 179 5.28 -13.79 6.74
CA MET A 179 4.01 -14.43 6.44
C MET A 179 4.20 -15.93 6.31
N TYR A 180 3.36 -16.72 6.96
CA TYR A 180 3.36 -18.17 6.86
C TYR A 180 2.07 -18.68 6.20
N GLU A 181 2.20 -19.40 5.10
CA GLU A 181 1.08 -20.07 4.42
C GLU A 181 0.70 -21.34 5.18
N ILE A 182 -0.42 -21.28 5.90
CA ILE A 182 -0.97 -22.43 6.65
C ILE A 182 -1.50 -23.47 5.66
N ILE A 183 -2.21 -23.00 4.64
CA ILE A 183 -2.69 -23.74 3.48
C ILE A 183 -2.60 -22.81 2.25
N PRO A 184 -2.68 -23.31 1.01
CA PRO A 184 -2.56 -22.46 -0.19
C PRO A 184 -3.52 -21.26 -0.25
N SER A 185 -4.69 -21.37 0.41
CA SER A 185 -5.71 -20.32 0.43
C SER A 185 -5.67 -19.41 1.66
N LEU A 186 -4.79 -19.66 2.64
CA LEU A 186 -4.72 -18.88 3.88
C LEU A 186 -3.29 -18.73 4.36
N ALA A 187 -2.86 -17.49 4.51
CA ALA A 187 -1.60 -17.14 5.14
C ALA A 187 -1.83 -16.16 6.29
N VAL A 188 -1.00 -16.26 7.33
CA VAL A 188 -1.03 -15.37 8.49
C VAL A 188 0.38 -14.89 8.81
N GLY A 189 0.52 -13.67 9.29
CA GLY A 189 1.83 -13.10 9.55
C GLY A 189 1.81 -11.89 10.46
N LEU A 190 2.99 -11.30 10.56
CA LEU A 190 3.23 -10.04 11.25
C LEU A 190 3.89 -9.06 10.29
N GLU A 191 3.56 -7.80 10.44
CA GLU A 191 4.10 -6.70 9.65
C GLU A 191 4.56 -5.59 10.58
N TYR A 192 5.73 -5.04 10.31
CA TYR A 192 6.33 -3.89 10.96
C TYR A 192 6.46 -2.76 9.96
N ARG A 193 6.20 -1.53 10.42
CA ARG A 193 6.37 -0.29 9.68
C ARG A 193 7.03 0.75 10.57
N ASN A 194 8.12 1.39 10.12
CA ASN A 194 8.67 2.60 10.70
C ASN A 194 8.55 3.71 9.66
N HIS A 195 7.82 4.74 9.98
CA HIS A 195 7.55 5.89 9.13
C HIS A 195 8.12 7.14 9.76
N ARG A 196 8.80 7.96 8.96
CA ARG A 196 9.44 9.21 9.36
C ARG A 196 9.11 10.31 8.37
N GLU A 197 8.76 11.45 8.89
CA GLU A 197 8.44 12.67 8.15
C GLU A 197 9.51 13.72 8.42
N TYR A 198 9.91 14.44 7.36
CA TYR A 198 10.95 15.44 7.40
C TYR A 198 10.48 16.73 6.73
N GLU A 199 10.84 17.88 7.30
CA GLU A 199 10.84 19.13 6.57
C GLU A 199 11.95 19.09 5.50
N GLU A 200 11.69 19.66 4.34
CA GLU A 200 12.57 19.68 3.19
C GLU A 200 12.99 18.25 2.75
N ILE A 201 14.09 18.15 2.03
CA ILE A 201 14.61 16.87 1.54
C ILE A 201 15.51 16.23 2.59
N TYR A 202 14.92 15.53 3.56
CA TYR A 202 15.59 14.78 4.66
C TYR A 202 16.47 15.67 5.57
N GLU A 203 16.12 16.95 5.75
CA GLU A 203 16.94 17.87 6.55
C GLU A 203 16.59 17.80 8.05
N VAL A 204 15.31 17.96 8.40
CA VAL A 204 14.85 17.99 9.79
C VAL A 204 13.75 16.95 10.00
N GLU A 205 14.03 15.92 10.81
CA GLU A 205 13.03 14.93 11.20
C GLU A 205 12.01 15.58 12.14
N GLU A 206 10.74 15.65 11.71
CA GLU A 206 9.65 16.19 12.51
C GLU A 206 8.97 15.13 13.33
N TYR A 207 8.60 14.02 12.66
CA TYR A 207 7.81 12.95 13.27
C TYR A 207 8.37 11.59 12.88
N GLN A 208 8.27 10.67 13.84
CA GLN A 208 8.60 9.26 13.62
C GLN A 208 7.59 8.39 14.36
N ALA A 209 7.05 7.39 13.71
CA ALA A 209 6.23 6.36 14.33
C ALA A 209 6.64 4.95 13.90
N SER A 210 6.54 4.01 14.84
CA SER A 210 6.72 2.59 14.57
C SER A 210 5.43 1.84 14.87
N PHE A 211 5.04 0.98 13.96
CA PHE A 211 3.84 0.16 14.01
C PHE A 211 4.21 -1.31 13.92
N LEU A 212 3.46 -2.16 14.59
CA LEU A 212 3.63 -3.62 14.50
C LEU A 212 2.29 -4.31 14.71
N GLY A 213 1.91 -5.19 13.83
CA GLY A 213 0.65 -5.90 13.99
C GLY A 213 0.45 -7.09 13.06
N PRO A 214 -0.68 -7.80 13.22
CA PRO A 214 -1.01 -8.96 12.44
C PRO A 214 -1.45 -8.59 11.02
N THR A 215 -1.14 -9.51 10.10
CA THR A 215 -1.65 -9.50 8.74
C THR A 215 -2.15 -10.89 8.35
N VAL A 216 -3.24 -10.93 7.59
CA VAL A 216 -3.88 -12.14 7.10
C VAL A 216 -4.12 -12.00 5.61
N ASN A 217 -3.77 -13.02 4.85
CA ASN A 217 -4.08 -13.07 3.43
C ASN A 217 -4.92 -14.31 3.13
N ILE A 218 -6.01 -14.12 2.41
CA ILE A 218 -6.93 -15.15 1.94
C ILE A 218 -6.89 -15.13 0.42
N GLN A 219 -6.71 -16.27 -0.21
CA GLN A 219 -6.62 -16.39 -1.66
C GLN A 219 -7.57 -17.45 -2.21
N THR A 220 -8.12 -17.15 -3.38
CA THR A 220 -8.84 -18.09 -4.25
C THR A 220 -8.16 -18.15 -5.62
N ASN A 221 -8.79 -18.82 -6.58
CA ASN A 221 -8.27 -18.87 -7.96
C ASN A 221 -8.45 -17.55 -8.75
N SER A 222 -9.29 -16.64 -8.27
CA SER A 222 -9.69 -15.44 -9.03
C SER A 222 -9.52 -14.13 -8.25
N PHE A 223 -9.28 -14.21 -6.96
CA PHE A 223 -9.06 -13.03 -6.12
C PHE A 223 -8.27 -13.37 -4.87
N TYR A 224 -7.67 -12.35 -4.27
CA TYR A 224 -7.15 -12.43 -2.91
C TYR A 224 -7.66 -11.25 -2.06
N LEU A 225 -7.63 -11.44 -0.76
CA LEU A 225 -7.96 -10.43 0.24
C LEU A 225 -6.86 -10.38 1.30
N THR A 226 -6.20 -9.24 1.44
CA THR A 226 -5.25 -8.98 2.51
C THR A 226 -5.87 -8.06 3.54
N LEU A 227 -5.69 -8.38 4.80
CA LEU A 227 -6.16 -7.63 5.97
C LEU A 227 -4.98 -7.39 6.89
N SER A 228 -4.61 -6.14 7.15
CA SER A 228 -3.52 -5.78 8.06
C SER A 228 -4.01 -4.76 9.09
N PHE A 229 -3.64 -4.96 10.34
CA PHE A 229 -3.94 -4.05 11.44
C PHE A 229 -2.65 -3.70 12.17
N LEU A 230 -2.23 -2.45 12.10
CA LEU A 230 -0.98 -1.95 12.66
C LEU A 230 -1.25 -0.90 13.75
N PRO A 231 -1.27 -1.29 15.04
CA PRO A 231 -1.19 -0.34 16.13
C PRO A 231 0.20 0.29 16.20
N GLN A 232 0.26 1.59 16.50
CA GLN A 232 1.50 2.27 16.82
C GLN A 232 2.06 1.73 18.14
N ILE A 233 3.34 1.38 18.17
CA ILE A 233 4.02 0.84 19.35
C ILE A 233 5.01 1.81 19.98
N SER A 234 5.54 2.76 19.20
CA SER A 234 6.41 3.83 19.70
C SER A 234 6.49 4.97 18.67
N GLY A 235 6.89 6.15 19.13
CA GLY A 235 7.10 7.31 18.25
C GLY A 235 7.92 8.42 18.90
N SER A 236 8.27 9.42 18.11
CA SER A 236 9.02 10.62 18.49
C SER A 236 8.57 11.82 17.63
N PRO A 237 8.32 13.02 18.21
CA PRO A 237 8.32 13.29 19.68
C PRO A 237 7.22 12.53 20.40
N VAL A 238 7.46 12.12 21.63
CA VAL A 238 6.45 11.42 22.43
C VAL A 238 5.35 12.41 22.88
N THR A 239 4.10 12.08 22.57
CA THR A 239 2.96 12.90 22.91
C THR A 239 2.02 12.21 23.93
N SER A 240 1.86 10.88 23.85
CA SER A 240 1.01 10.12 24.75
C SER A 240 1.59 8.74 25.05
N GLY A 241 2.00 8.50 26.29
CA GLY A 241 2.66 7.26 26.68
C GLY A 241 4.04 7.14 26.03
N ASN A 242 4.16 6.27 25.02
CA ASN A 242 5.34 6.12 24.15
C ASN A 242 5.01 6.36 22.67
N LEU A 243 3.84 6.96 22.39
CA LEU A 243 3.35 7.20 21.06
C LEU A 243 3.60 8.64 20.59
N GLU A 244 3.76 8.82 19.30
CA GLU A 244 3.72 10.09 18.60
C GLU A 244 2.33 10.19 17.93
N LEU A 245 1.51 11.16 18.30
CA LEU A 245 0.13 11.31 17.84
C LEU A 245 -0.16 12.71 17.26
N LEU A 246 0.87 13.53 16.98
CA LEU A 246 0.72 14.80 16.27
C LEU A 246 0.70 14.57 14.75
N GLY A 247 1.75 13.98 14.22
CA GLY A 247 1.88 13.60 12.83
C GLY A 247 1.15 12.29 12.51
N HIS A 248 1.32 11.28 13.36
CA HIS A 248 0.81 9.93 13.11
C HIS A 248 -0.42 9.56 13.93
N GLU A 249 -1.13 8.56 13.45
CA GLU A 249 -2.30 7.95 14.09
C GLU A 249 -1.92 6.81 15.04
N LYS A 250 -2.83 6.53 15.97
CA LYS A 250 -2.68 5.44 16.93
C LYS A 250 -2.86 4.05 16.30
N TYR A 251 -3.75 3.95 15.31
CA TYR A 251 -4.10 2.69 14.66
C TYR A 251 -4.21 2.88 13.15
N GLU A 252 -3.59 1.98 12.41
CA GLU A 252 -3.78 1.81 10.98
C GLU A 252 -4.45 0.47 10.69
N PHE A 253 -5.42 0.47 9.80
CA PHE A 253 -6.03 -0.73 9.25
C PHE A 253 -6.05 -0.64 7.75
N ARG A 254 -5.69 -1.71 7.05
CA ARG A 254 -5.73 -1.75 5.58
C ARG A 254 -6.33 -3.05 5.09
N THR A 255 -7.18 -2.94 4.08
CA THR A 255 -7.65 -4.07 3.29
C THR A 255 -7.26 -3.89 1.84
N ILE A 256 -6.83 -4.96 1.19
CA ILE A 256 -6.51 -4.99 -0.25
C ILE A 256 -7.24 -6.17 -0.85
N LEU A 257 -8.13 -5.91 -1.81
CA LEU A 257 -8.81 -6.91 -2.62
C LEU A 257 -8.21 -6.87 -4.01
N GLY A 258 -7.48 -7.90 -4.41
CA GLY A 258 -6.97 -8.09 -5.76
C GLY A 258 -7.84 -9.04 -6.57
N ILE A 259 -8.11 -8.71 -7.83
CA ILE A 259 -8.98 -9.45 -8.75
C ILE A 259 -8.25 -9.60 -10.09
N ASP A 260 -8.00 -10.84 -10.50
CA ASP A 260 -7.47 -11.16 -11.84
C ASP A 260 -8.50 -10.79 -12.92
N LEU A 261 -8.08 -10.08 -13.99
CA LEU A 261 -8.94 -9.59 -15.07
C LEU A 261 -8.65 -10.27 -16.41
#